data_5c3fee9bcfd23a7d7b7468dff1414147
#
_entry.id   5c3fee9bcfd23a7d7b7468dff1414147
#
_cell.length_a   1.000
_cell.length_b   1.000
_cell.length_c   1.000
_cell.angle_alpha   90.00
_cell.angle_beta   90.00
_cell.angle_gamma   90.00
#
_symmetry.space_group_name_H-M   'P 1'
#
loop_
_entity.id
_entity.type
_entity.pdbx_description
1 polymer ?
#
loop_
_entity_poly.entity_id
_entity_poly.type
_entity_poly.pdbx_seq_one_letter_code
_entity_poly.pdbx_strand_id
1 'polypeptide(L)'
;MSPINSLPIDPSRPTLDYYDSRAEQFWAGTHDHDVSQNIDALLGQLPGPGPFTILDFGCGPGRDLKTFTQRGHVAVGLDGSAAFVRMAAQYSGCEVWHQNFLALDLPRGRFDGIFANASLFHVPVQDLPQVLTRLRATLKPEGVLFASNPHGRDQEGFNGGRFGSYHSPERWAEMVTQAGFTEILRYFRPAGLPREQQPWLATLWRRR
;
A
#
# COMPACT_ATOMS: atom_id res chain seq x y z
N MET A 1 -25.15 15.31 -33.85
CA MET A 1 -24.95 15.09 -32.39
C MET A 1 -23.69 14.30 -32.24
N SER A 2 -22.59 14.95 -31.85
CA SER A 2 -21.33 14.27 -31.58
C SER A 2 -21.45 13.50 -30.26
N PRO A 3 -20.91 12.26 -30.15
CA PRO A 3 -20.93 11.54 -28.90
C PRO A 3 -20.10 12.34 -27.89
N ILE A 4 -20.70 12.61 -26.73
CA ILE A 4 -19.99 13.13 -25.56
C ILE A 4 -18.99 12.03 -25.17
N ASN A 5 -17.73 12.29 -25.48
CA ASN A 5 -16.61 11.45 -25.07
C ASN A 5 -16.50 11.56 -23.54
N SER A 6 -17.25 10.71 -22.82
CA SER A 6 -17.09 10.61 -21.38
C SER A 6 -15.69 10.03 -21.13
N LEU A 7 -14.78 10.89 -20.70
CA LEU A 7 -13.51 10.43 -20.14
C LEU A 7 -13.80 9.29 -19.14
N PRO A 8 -13.03 8.21 -19.15
CA PRO A 8 -13.23 7.14 -18.19
C PRO A 8 -13.21 7.77 -16.78
N ILE A 9 -14.26 7.47 -16.01
CA ILE A 9 -14.39 7.98 -14.65
C ILE A 9 -13.19 7.42 -13.87
N ASP A 10 -12.28 8.30 -13.48
CA ASP A 10 -11.14 7.92 -12.61
C ASP A 10 -11.70 7.40 -11.26
N PRO A 11 -11.62 6.09 -10.98
CA PRO A 11 -12.19 5.52 -9.76
C PRO A 11 -11.46 5.97 -8.50
N SER A 12 -10.28 6.57 -8.63
CA SER A 12 -9.52 7.07 -7.47
C SER A 12 -10.19 8.31 -6.86
N ARG A 13 -10.80 9.18 -7.66
CA ARG A 13 -11.33 10.46 -7.19
C ARG A 13 -12.37 10.34 -6.07
N PRO A 14 -13.44 9.53 -6.19
CA PRO A 14 -14.40 9.36 -5.10
C PRO A 14 -13.76 8.77 -3.84
N THR A 15 -12.79 7.87 -4.01
CA THR A 15 -12.06 7.27 -2.88
C THR A 15 -11.21 8.30 -2.15
N LEU A 16 -10.51 9.17 -2.87
CA LEU A 16 -9.71 10.25 -2.29
C LEU A 16 -10.60 11.29 -1.58
N ASP A 17 -11.71 11.71 -2.20
CA ASP A 17 -12.68 12.63 -1.60
C ASP A 17 -13.31 12.03 -0.31
N TYR A 18 -13.54 10.71 -0.29
CA TYR A 18 -13.99 10.01 0.92
C TYR A 18 -12.97 10.12 2.06
N TYR A 19 -11.69 9.86 1.79
CA TYR A 19 -10.64 9.93 2.81
C TYR A 19 -10.35 11.38 3.23
N ASP A 20 -10.31 12.31 2.29
CA ASP A 20 -10.11 13.74 2.59
C ASP A 20 -11.19 14.28 3.54
N SER A 21 -12.46 13.91 3.31
CA SER A 21 -13.59 14.38 4.12
C SER A 21 -13.71 13.71 5.49
N ARG A 22 -12.98 12.60 5.74
CA ARG A 22 -13.07 11.78 6.96
C ARG A 22 -11.71 11.52 7.63
N ALA A 23 -10.71 12.33 7.33
CA ALA A 23 -9.34 12.07 7.76
C ALA A 23 -9.19 11.97 9.29
N GLU A 24 -9.80 12.87 10.03
CA GLU A 24 -9.79 12.85 11.50
C GLU A 24 -10.53 11.64 12.07
N GLN A 25 -11.68 11.30 11.48
CA GLN A 25 -12.45 10.12 11.90
C GLN A 25 -11.66 8.83 11.63
N PHE A 26 -10.99 8.75 10.47
CA PHE A 26 -10.12 7.64 10.12
C PHE A 26 -8.97 7.50 11.11
N TRP A 27 -8.31 8.61 11.45
CA TRP A 27 -7.25 8.62 12.46
C TRP A 27 -7.75 8.12 13.81
N ALA A 28 -8.85 8.67 14.31
CA ALA A 28 -9.43 8.26 15.59
C ALA A 28 -9.75 6.75 15.66
N GLY A 29 -10.11 6.15 14.53
CA GLY A 29 -10.44 4.71 14.47
C GLY A 29 -9.27 3.78 14.15
N THR A 30 -8.06 4.31 13.84
CA THR A 30 -6.97 3.45 13.36
C THR A 30 -5.60 3.71 13.98
N HIS A 31 -5.43 4.81 14.70
CA HIS A 31 -4.11 5.24 15.22
C HIS A 31 -3.48 4.24 16.21
N ASP A 32 -4.29 3.46 16.90
CA ASP A 32 -3.89 2.47 17.90
C ASP A 32 -3.89 1.01 17.39
N HIS A 33 -4.19 0.80 16.09
CA HIS A 33 -4.16 -0.55 15.53
C HIS A 33 -2.74 -1.12 15.54
N ASP A 34 -2.58 -2.30 16.13
CA ASP A 34 -1.31 -3.02 16.13
C ASP A 34 -1.05 -3.66 14.76
N VAL A 35 0.00 -3.17 14.09
CA VAL A 35 0.52 -3.70 12.83
C VAL A 35 1.99 -4.15 12.94
N SER A 36 2.48 -4.33 14.17
CA SER A 36 3.85 -4.73 14.44
C SER A 36 4.25 -5.99 13.68
N GLN A 37 3.37 -7.00 13.61
CA GLN A 37 3.60 -8.21 12.82
C GLN A 37 3.92 -7.92 11.34
N ASN A 38 3.25 -6.96 10.73
CA ASN A 38 3.47 -6.59 9.32
C ASN A 38 4.80 -5.85 9.14
N ILE A 39 5.11 -4.94 10.06
CA ILE A 39 6.37 -4.19 10.05
C ILE A 39 7.55 -5.14 10.28
N ASP A 40 7.45 -6.04 11.26
CA ASP A 40 8.49 -7.04 11.57
C ASP A 40 8.69 -8.00 10.39
N ALA A 41 7.61 -8.40 9.73
CA ALA A 41 7.68 -9.23 8.54
C ALA A 41 8.45 -8.56 7.40
N LEU A 42 8.22 -7.27 7.13
CA LEU A 42 9.01 -6.53 6.14
C LEU A 42 10.47 -6.42 6.56
N LEU A 43 10.74 -5.87 7.75
CA LEU A 43 12.10 -5.59 8.21
C LEU A 43 12.96 -6.86 8.30
N GLY A 44 12.38 -7.98 8.69
CA GLY A 44 13.05 -9.28 8.77
C GLY A 44 13.47 -9.89 7.43
N GLN A 45 12.97 -9.36 6.31
CA GLN A 45 13.29 -9.82 4.95
C GLN A 45 14.21 -8.86 4.19
N LEU A 46 14.51 -7.68 4.75
CA LEU A 46 15.42 -6.74 4.12
C LEU A 46 16.88 -7.20 4.23
N PRO A 47 17.70 -7.01 3.19
CA PRO A 47 19.09 -7.45 3.20
C PRO A 47 19.96 -6.53 4.05
N GLY A 48 20.77 -7.12 4.92
CA GLY A 48 21.77 -6.40 5.74
C GLY A 48 21.24 -5.86 7.06
N PRO A 49 22.07 -5.12 7.79
CA PRO A 49 21.78 -4.72 9.17
C PRO A 49 20.97 -3.41 9.32
N GLY A 50 20.63 -2.72 8.23
CA GLY A 50 20.02 -1.37 8.28
C GLY A 50 21.04 -0.27 8.67
N PRO A 51 20.62 1.00 8.86
CA PRO A 51 19.25 1.47 8.68
C PRO A 51 18.73 1.37 7.25
N PHE A 52 17.44 1.08 7.10
CA PHE A 52 16.80 0.93 5.79
C PHE A 52 16.06 2.21 5.37
N THR A 53 15.89 2.39 4.06
CA THR A 53 15.02 3.43 3.50
C THR A 53 13.72 2.77 3.04
N ILE A 54 12.60 3.13 3.66
CA ILE A 54 11.29 2.50 3.47
C ILE A 54 10.32 3.49 2.82
N LEU A 55 9.61 3.05 1.78
CA LEU A 55 8.43 3.76 1.26
C LEU A 55 7.18 3.19 1.92
N ASP A 56 6.45 4.02 2.65
CA ASP A 56 5.11 3.70 3.14
C ASP A 56 4.10 4.15 2.08
N PHE A 57 3.61 3.18 1.30
CA PHE A 57 2.75 3.39 0.13
C PHE A 57 1.28 3.33 0.54
N GLY A 58 0.63 4.49 0.53
CA GLY A 58 -0.68 4.70 1.15
C GLY A 58 -0.54 4.86 2.67
N CYS A 59 0.32 5.80 3.07
CA CYS A 59 0.73 5.96 4.47
C CYS A 59 -0.39 6.47 5.40
N GLY A 60 -1.53 6.89 4.82
CA GLY A 60 -2.61 7.47 5.60
C GLY A 60 -2.12 8.62 6.48
N PRO A 61 -2.62 8.76 7.72
CA PRO A 61 -2.21 9.82 8.64
C PRO A 61 -0.81 9.66 9.26
N GLY A 62 0.00 8.64 8.85
CA GLY A 62 1.42 8.56 9.20
C GLY A 62 1.80 7.72 10.42
N ARG A 63 0.90 6.87 10.94
CA ARG A 63 1.18 5.96 12.08
C ARG A 63 2.42 5.09 11.81
N ASP A 64 2.45 4.43 10.66
CA ASP A 64 3.49 3.46 10.32
C ASP A 64 4.81 4.16 9.98
N LEU A 65 4.77 5.35 9.36
CA LEU A 65 5.94 6.22 9.18
C LEU A 65 6.64 6.51 10.50
N LYS A 66 5.87 6.92 11.52
CA LYS A 66 6.42 7.19 12.85
C LYS A 66 7.04 5.96 13.47
N THR A 67 6.43 4.80 13.30
CA THR A 67 6.96 3.53 13.82
C THR A 67 8.29 3.16 13.15
N PHE A 68 8.43 3.31 11.84
CA PHE A 68 9.69 3.05 11.15
C PHE A 68 10.81 3.98 11.62
N THR A 69 10.53 5.28 11.79
CA THR A 69 11.55 6.24 12.29
C THR A 69 11.93 5.98 13.74
N GLN A 70 10.99 5.61 14.61
CA GLN A 70 11.29 5.21 15.99
C GLN A 70 12.15 3.96 16.08
N ARG A 71 12.07 3.08 15.06
CA ARG A 71 12.94 1.90 14.92
C ARG A 71 14.29 2.20 14.27
N GLY A 72 14.61 3.47 14.01
CA GLY A 72 15.90 3.91 13.45
C GLY A 72 16.02 3.82 11.93
N HIS A 73 14.92 3.67 11.20
CA HIS A 73 14.89 3.63 9.74
C HIS A 73 14.52 5.01 9.14
N VAL A 74 14.87 5.22 7.87
CA VAL A 74 14.42 6.38 7.10
C VAL A 74 13.10 6.01 6.42
N ALA A 75 12.01 6.71 6.76
CA ALA A 75 10.71 6.48 6.14
C ALA A 75 10.30 7.67 5.28
N VAL A 76 9.72 7.37 4.12
CA VAL A 76 9.09 8.33 3.21
C VAL A 76 7.65 7.88 2.99
N GLY A 77 6.69 8.79 3.19
CA GLY A 77 5.29 8.51 2.95
C GLY A 77 4.86 8.85 1.52
N LEU A 78 3.84 8.17 1.05
CA LEU A 78 3.10 8.54 -0.15
C LEU A 78 1.61 8.26 0.08
N ASP A 79 0.78 9.26 -0.22
CA ASP A 79 -0.69 9.09 -0.18
C ASP A 79 -1.37 9.98 -1.22
N GLY A 80 -2.54 9.57 -1.69
CA GLY A 80 -3.37 10.32 -2.63
C GLY A 80 -4.28 11.34 -1.97
N SER A 81 -4.56 11.21 -0.67
CA SER A 81 -5.37 12.16 0.11
C SER A 81 -4.52 13.33 0.58
N ALA A 82 -4.90 14.54 0.19
CA ALA A 82 -4.22 15.76 0.63
C ALA A 82 -4.33 15.97 2.15
N ALA A 83 -5.43 15.53 2.76
CA ALA A 83 -5.61 15.59 4.20
C ALA A 83 -4.63 14.64 4.91
N PHE A 84 -4.53 13.39 4.46
CA PHE A 84 -3.59 12.42 5.03
C PHE A 84 -2.14 12.87 4.88
N VAL A 85 -1.74 13.40 3.72
CA VAL A 85 -0.38 13.91 3.50
C VAL A 85 -0.01 14.97 4.54
N ARG A 86 -0.89 15.93 4.80
CA ARG A 86 -0.65 16.97 5.83
C ARG A 86 -0.55 16.37 7.23
N MET A 87 -1.48 15.48 7.59
CA MET A 87 -1.49 14.81 8.91
C MET A 87 -0.23 13.96 9.09
N ALA A 88 0.14 13.16 8.08
CA ALA A 88 1.30 12.30 8.12
C ALA A 88 2.61 13.09 8.30
N ALA A 89 2.80 14.16 7.53
CA ALA A 89 3.98 15.01 7.66
C ALA A 89 4.07 15.65 9.05
N GLN A 90 2.94 16.16 9.56
CA GLN A 90 2.89 16.79 10.90
C GLN A 90 3.14 15.76 12.02
N TYR A 91 2.53 14.57 11.93
CA TYR A 91 2.60 13.56 12.98
C TYR A 91 3.92 12.83 13.03
N SER A 92 4.46 12.45 11.86
CA SER A 92 5.68 11.65 11.77
C SER A 92 6.97 12.47 11.68
N GLY A 93 6.89 13.70 11.13
CA GLY A 93 8.06 14.51 10.75
C GLY A 93 8.79 14.01 9.52
N CYS A 94 8.24 13.02 8.80
CA CYS A 94 8.84 12.44 7.60
C CYS A 94 8.56 13.27 6.35
N GLU A 95 9.35 13.02 5.28
CA GLU A 95 9.01 13.40 3.92
C GLU A 95 7.75 12.64 3.49
N VAL A 96 6.72 13.35 2.97
CA VAL A 96 5.47 12.73 2.50
C VAL A 96 5.11 13.30 1.13
N TRP A 97 4.89 12.42 0.15
CA TRP A 97 4.53 12.78 -1.21
C TRP A 97 3.02 12.68 -1.43
N HIS A 98 2.46 13.74 -2.01
CA HIS A 98 1.08 13.75 -2.46
C HIS A 98 1.02 13.25 -3.91
N GLN A 99 0.72 11.97 -4.12
CA GLN A 99 0.63 11.36 -5.44
C GLN A 99 -0.56 10.39 -5.53
N ASN A 100 -1.28 10.46 -6.65
CA ASN A 100 -2.28 9.46 -7.00
C ASN A 100 -1.58 8.15 -7.41
N PHE A 101 -2.06 7.00 -6.92
CA PHE A 101 -1.51 5.68 -7.26
C PHE A 101 -1.53 5.38 -8.76
N LEU A 102 -2.45 5.99 -9.51
CA LEU A 102 -2.55 5.82 -10.96
C LEU A 102 -1.59 6.74 -11.74
N ALA A 103 -0.92 7.71 -11.09
CA ALA A 103 -0.02 8.68 -11.71
C ALA A 103 1.27 8.84 -10.89
N LEU A 104 1.97 7.72 -10.66
CA LEU A 104 3.18 7.68 -9.83
C LEU A 104 4.40 8.24 -10.56
N ASP A 105 5.12 9.14 -9.88
CA ASP A 105 6.46 9.61 -10.23
C ASP A 105 7.43 9.25 -9.08
N LEU A 106 8.06 8.10 -9.18
CA LEU A 106 8.92 7.54 -8.15
C LEU A 106 10.38 7.47 -8.60
N PRO A 107 11.34 7.84 -7.75
CA PRO A 107 12.76 7.70 -8.05
C PRO A 107 13.14 6.23 -8.18
N ARG A 108 14.03 5.91 -9.12
CA ARG A 108 14.50 4.53 -9.32
C ARG A 108 15.51 4.12 -8.25
N GLY A 109 15.38 2.88 -7.76
CA GLY A 109 16.39 2.25 -6.90
C GLY A 109 16.64 2.98 -5.57
N ARG A 110 15.64 3.65 -5.01
CA ARG A 110 15.78 4.45 -3.78
C ARG A 110 15.53 3.62 -2.52
N PHE A 111 14.58 2.69 -2.53
CA PHE A 111 14.06 2.07 -1.32
C PHE A 111 14.57 0.64 -1.14
N ASP A 112 14.91 0.29 0.10
CA ASP A 112 15.20 -1.08 0.53
C ASP A 112 13.90 -1.88 0.65
N GLY A 113 12.84 -1.24 1.15
CA GLY A 113 11.52 -1.83 1.31
C GLY A 113 10.38 -0.90 0.92
N ILE A 114 9.28 -1.49 0.50
CA ILE A 114 7.98 -0.81 0.32
C ILE A 114 7.00 -1.47 1.27
N PHE A 115 6.29 -0.65 2.05
CA PHE A 115 5.23 -1.07 2.95
C PHE A 115 3.89 -0.59 2.40
N ALA A 116 3.12 -1.48 1.78
CA ALA A 116 1.80 -1.22 1.22
C ALA A 116 0.73 -1.90 2.09
N ASN A 117 0.49 -1.32 3.27
CA ASN A 117 -0.43 -1.88 4.25
C ASN A 117 -1.83 -1.32 4.07
N ALA A 118 -2.75 -2.11 3.54
CA ALA A 118 -4.14 -1.74 3.26
C ALA A 118 -4.29 -0.59 2.24
N SER A 119 -3.49 -0.60 1.17
CA SER A 119 -3.50 0.46 0.16
C SER A 119 -3.69 -0.03 -1.28
N LEU A 120 -2.97 -1.06 -1.71
CA LEU A 120 -2.97 -1.53 -3.11
C LEU A 120 -4.33 -2.04 -3.60
N PHE A 121 -5.22 -2.46 -2.72
CA PHE A 121 -6.57 -2.86 -3.10
C PHE A 121 -7.44 -1.69 -3.60
N HIS A 122 -7.01 -0.43 -3.46
CA HIS A 122 -7.67 0.73 -4.06
C HIS A 122 -7.27 0.96 -5.52
N VAL A 123 -6.35 0.16 -6.06
CA VAL A 123 -5.95 0.23 -7.46
C VAL A 123 -6.85 -0.69 -8.31
N PRO A 124 -7.47 -0.18 -9.39
CA PRO A 124 -8.21 -1.02 -10.32
C PRO A 124 -7.35 -2.15 -10.91
N VAL A 125 -7.95 -3.31 -11.16
CA VAL A 125 -7.23 -4.49 -11.67
C VAL A 125 -6.48 -4.19 -12.98
N GLN A 126 -7.06 -3.37 -13.85
CA GLN A 126 -6.45 -2.98 -15.12
C GLN A 126 -5.19 -2.12 -14.96
N ASP A 127 -5.09 -1.33 -13.89
CA ASP A 127 -3.98 -0.40 -13.62
C ASP A 127 -2.91 -1.01 -12.71
N LEU A 128 -3.25 -2.06 -11.98
CA LEU A 128 -2.37 -2.70 -11.00
C LEU A 128 -1.03 -3.18 -11.60
N PRO A 129 -0.94 -3.76 -12.81
CA PRO A 129 0.34 -4.14 -13.41
C PRO A 129 1.30 -2.95 -13.60
N GLN A 130 0.78 -1.78 -14.00
CA GLN A 130 1.59 -0.58 -14.15
C GLN A 130 2.07 -0.05 -12.81
N VAL A 131 1.19 -0.01 -11.79
CA VAL A 131 1.54 0.39 -10.42
C VAL A 131 2.63 -0.52 -9.85
N LEU A 132 2.47 -1.84 -9.94
CA LEU A 132 3.47 -2.81 -9.47
C LEU A 132 4.82 -2.63 -10.20
N THR A 133 4.81 -2.34 -11.50
CA THR A 133 6.02 -2.07 -12.28
C THR A 133 6.74 -0.81 -11.75
N ARG A 134 6.01 0.26 -11.43
CA ARG A 134 6.57 1.48 -10.83
C ARG A 134 7.15 1.21 -9.45
N LEU A 135 6.42 0.47 -8.60
CA LEU A 135 6.90 0.07 -7.28
C LEU A 135 8.17 -0.79 -7.38
N ARG A 136 8.21 -1.75 -8.33
CA ARG A 136 9.42 -2.53 -8.55
C ARG A 136 10.60 -1.67 -8.97
N ALA A 137 10.41 -0.70 -9.85
CA ALA A 137 11.48 0.16 -10.33
C ALA A 137 12.08 1.06 -9.23
N THR A 138 11.31 1.44 -8.21
CA THR A 138 11.78 2.29 -7.11
C THR A 138 12.51 1.51 -6.01
N LEU A 139 12.33 0.19 -5.93
CA LEU A 139 13.13 -0.67 -5.04
C LEU A 139 14.59 -0.77 -5.51
N LYS A 140 15.53 -0.88 -4.59
CA LYS A 140 16.90 -1.31 -4.85
C LYS A 140 16.93 -2.78 -5.31
N PRO A 141 18.02 -3.30 -5.89
CA PRO A 141 18.21 -4.73 -6.09
C PRO A 141 17.99 -5.48 -4.76
N GLU A 142 17.34 -6.63 -4.80
CA GLU A 142 16.95 -7.45 -3.62
C GLU A 142 15.99 -6.75 -2.65
N GLY A 143 15.47 -5.56 -2.97
CA GLY A 143 14.48 -4.86 -2.17
C GLY A 143 13.17 -5.63 -2.07
N VAL A 144 12.39 -5.36 -1.02
CA VAL A 144 11.20 -6.13 -0.67
C VAL A 144 9.94 -5.26 -0.72
N LEU A 145 8.90 -5.77 -1.38
CA LEU A 145 7.54 -5.24 -1.29
C LEU A 145 6.76 -6.06 -0.25
N PHE A 146 6.26 -5.41 0.78
CA PHE A 146 5.20 -5.91 1.63
C PHE A 146 3.86 -5.38 1.14
N ALA A 147 2.85 -6.24 1.01
CA ALA A 147 1.47 -5.84 0.70
C ALA A 147 0.49 -6.60 1.59
N SER A 148 -0.43 -5.86 2.22
CA SER A 148 -1.55 -6.43 2.96
C SER A 148 -2.86 -5.90 2.38
N ASN A 149 -3.70 -6.78 1.85
CA ASN A 149 -4.96 -6.42 1.21
C ASN A 149 -6.10 -7.30 1.74
N PRO A 150 -7.33 -6.77 1.81
CA PRO A 150 -8.49 -7.64 1.96
C PRO A 150 -8.58 -8.54 0.73
N HIS A 151 -8.67 -9.85 0.94
CA HIS A 151 -8.80 -10.78 -0.18
C HIS A 151 -10.28 -11.07 -0.48
N GLY A 152 -10.56 -11.51 -1.69
CA GLY A 152 -11.91 -11.82 -2.16
C GLY A 152 -11.95 -12.91 -3.23
N ARG A 153 -12.88 -12.79 -4.16
CA ARG A 153 -13.12 -13.72 -5.27
C ARG A 153 -12.97 -13.02 -6.61
N ASP A 154 -11.92 -12.16 -6.74
CA ASP A 154 -11.59 -11.44 -7.97
C ASP A 154 -12.69 -10.46 -8.42
N GLN A 155 -13.29 -9.77 -7.46
CA GLN A 155 -14.27 -8.72 -7.72
C GLN A 155 -13.70 -7.34 -7.40
N GLU A 156 -14.19 -6.32 -8.09
CA GLU A 156 -13.90 -4.93 -7.81
C GLU A 156 -15.15 -4.05 -7.88
N GLY A 157 -15.11 -2.92 -7.20
CA GLY A 157 -16.22 -1.96 -7.19
C GLY A 157 -16.20 -1.03 -6.00
N PHE A 158 -17.23 -0.18 -5.93
CA PHE A 158 -17.41 0.75 -4.83
C PHE A 158 -18.13 0.09 -3.65
N ASN A 159 -17.58 0.31 -2.45
CA ASN A 159 -18.20 -0.06 -1.18
C ASN A 159 -18.07 1.11 -0.21
N GLY A 160 -19.20 1.65 0.26
CA GLY A 160 -19.23 2.76 1.21
C GLY A 160 -18.48 4.02 0.74
N GLY A 161 -18.49 4.31 -0.59
CA GLY A 161 -17.84 5.48 -1.18
C GLY A 161 -16.38 5.29 -1.56
N ARG A 162 -15.80 4.11 -1.32
CA ARG A 162 -14.41 3.77 -1.67
C ARG A 162 -14.38 2.67 -2.72
N PHE A 163 -13.56 2.82 -3.73
CA PHE A 163 -13.25 1.75 -4.67
C PHE A 163 -12.35 0.71 -4.02
N GLY A 164 -12.57 -0.56 -4.33
CA GLY A 164 -11.72 -1.66 -3.90
C GLY A 164 -11.72 -2.82 -4.88
N SER A 165 -10.53 -3.41 -5.10
CA SER A 165 -10.28 -4.65 -5.85
C SER A 165 -9.92 -5.75 -4.87
N TYR A 166 -10.71 -6.81 -4.81
CA TYR A 166 -10.62 -7.90 -3.83
C TYR A 166 -10.19 -9.18 -4.54
N HIS A 167 -8.90 -9.39 -4.65
CA HIS A 167 -8.32 -10.52 -5.38
C HIS A 167 -8.32 -11.80 -4.54
N SER A 168 -8.44 -12.94 -5.19
CA SER A 168 -8.07 -14.22 -4.61
C SER A 168 -6.56 -14.25 -4.32
N PRO A 169 -6.09 -15.04 -3.35
CA PRO A 169 -4.66 -15.19 -3.08
C PRO A 169 -3.85 -15.64 -4.31
N GLU A 170 -4.44 -16.50 -5.12
CA GLU A 170 -3.85 -17.04 -6.34
C GLU A 170 -3.71 -15.96 -7.41
N ARG A 171 -4.78 -15.20 -7.65
CA ARG A 171 -4.77 -14.09 -8.63
C ARG A 171 -3.81 -12.98 -8.23
N TRP A 172 -3.79 -12.61 -6.94
CA TRP A 172 -2.81 -11.67 -6.41
C TRP A 172 -1.38 -12.13 -6.68
N ALA A 173 -1.06 -13.38 -6.35
CA ALA A 173 0.28 -13.94 -6.55
C ALA A 173 0.69 -13.96 -8.02
N GLU A 174 -0.23 -14.31 -8.92
CA GLU A 174 0.00 -14.28 -10.37
C GLU A 174 0.40 -12.87 -10.84
N MET A 175 -0.39 -11.85 -10.50
CA MET A 175 -0.14 -10.47 -10.93
C MET A 175 1.18 -9.91 -10.41
N VAL A 176 1.52 -10.15 -9.14
CA VAL A 176 2.77 -9.68 -8.55
C VAL A 176 3.98 -10.41 -9.15
N THR A 177 3.84 -11.71 -9.43
CA THR A 177 4.88 -12.49 -10.11
C THR A 177 5.11 -12.00 -11.55
N GLN A 178 4.05 -11.71 -12.29
CA GLN A 178 4.13 -11.16 -13.65
C GLN A 178 4.78 -9.77 -13.67
N ALA A 179 4.64 -8.98 -12.61
CA ALA A 179 5.34 -7.71 -12.43
C ALA A 179 6.84 -7.85 -12.11
N GLY A 180 7.37 -9.08 -12.02
CA GLY A 180 8.80 -9.37 -11.84
C GLY A 180 9.24 -9.44 -10.38
N PHE A 181 8.37 -9.91 -9.50
CA PHE A 181 8.69 -10.24 -8.12
C PHE A 181 8.72 -11.74 -7.88
N THR A 182 9.39 -12.15 -6.81
CA THR A 182 9.38 -13.53 -6.27
C THR A 182 8.76 -13.52 -4.89
N GLU A 183 7.76 -14.38 -4.67
CA GLU A 183 7.13 -14.51 -3.35
C GLU A 183 8.14 -15.05 -2.33
N ILE A 184 8.16 -14.44 -1.13
CA ILE A 184 8.97 -14.86 0.00
C ILE A 184 8.10 -15.51 1.06
N LEU A 185 6.96 -14.86 1.38
CA LEU A 185 6.11 -15.24 2.50
C LEU A 185 4.67 -14.77 2.25
N ARG A 186 3.69 -15.57 2.70
CA ARG A 186 2.30 -15.14 2.84
C ARG A 186 1.71 -15.62 4.15
N TYR A 187 0.80 -14.84 4.69
CA TYR A 187 -0.01 -15.21 5.86
C TYR A 187 -1.35 -14.46 5.88
N PHE A 188 -2.26 -14.96 6.69
CA PHE A 188 -3.59 -14.36 6.82
C PHE A 188 -3.77 -13.75 8.21
N ARG A 189 -4.60 -12.70 8.29
CA ARG A 189 -4.84 -11.95 9.52
C ARG A 189 -6.32 -11.74 9.78
N PRO A 190 -6.71 -11.60 11.07
CA PRO A 190 -5.86 -11.68 12.27
C PRO A 190 -5.33 -13.11 12.51
N ALA A 191 -4.13 -13.20 13.09
CA ALA A 191 -3.53 -14.50 13.42
C ALA A 191 -4.34 -15.24 14.51
N GLY A 192 -4.22 -16.58 14.52
CA GLY A 192 -4.86 -17.41 15.57
C GLY A 192 -6.36 -17.64 15.41
N LEU A 193 -7.01 -17.07 14.40
CA LEU A 193 -8.41 -17.30 14.07
C LEU A 193 -8.56 -18.34 12.95
N PRO A 194 -9.72 -19.02 12.83
CA PRO A 194 -10.05 -19.84 11.67
C PRO A 194 -9.93 -19.02 10.37
N ARG A 195 -9.60 -19.70 9.26
CA ARG A 195 -9.32 -19.06 7.96
C ARG A 195 -10.46 -18.16 7.47
N GLU A 196 -11.69 -18.55 7.72
CA GLU A 196 -12.91 -17.82 7.34
C GLU A 196 -13.06 -16.48 8.08
N GLN A 197 -12.35 -16.34 9.19
CA GLN A 197 -12.31 -15.11 10.00
C GLN A 197 -11.03 -14.29 9.78
N GLN A 198 -10.25 -14.62 8.77
CA GLN A 198 -9.00 -13.93 8.41
C GLN A 198 -9.16 -13.23 7.05
N PRO A 199 -9.85 -12.08 6.99
CA PRO A 199 -10.15 -11.41 5.73
C PRO A 199 -8.96 -10.72 5.06
N TRP A 200 -7.81 -10.64 5.74
CA TRP A 200 -6.62 -9.97 5.22
C TRP A 200 -5.56 -10.97 4.78
N LEU A 201 -5.07 -10.78 3.57
CA LEU A 201 -3.90 -11.48 3.02
C LEU A 201 -2.69 -10.55 3.08
N ALA A 202 -1.66 -10.93 3.84
CA ALA A 202 -0.37 -10.27 3.85
C ALA A 202 0.66 -11.11 3.06
N THR A 203 1.45 -10.44 2.23
CA THR A 203 2.42 -11.07 1.33
C THR A 203 3.71 -10.26 1.27
N LEU A 204 4.84 -10.95 1.13
CA LEU A 204 6.17 -10.35 0.94
C LEU A 204 6.78 -10.86 -0.36
N TRP A 205 7.38 -9.94 -1.09
CA TRP A 205 7.87 -10.16 -2.44
C TRP A 205 9.23 -9.54 -2.64
N ARG A 206 10.19 -10.31 -3.15
CA ARG A 206 11.52 -9.82 -3.51
C ARG A 206 11.56 -9.32 -4.94
N ARG A 207 12.17 -8.16 -5.17
CA ARG A 207 12.48 -7.66 -6.51
C ARG A 207 13.47 -8.63 -7.19
N ARG A 208 13.10 -9.15 -8.35
CA ARG A 208 14.03 -9.84 -9.27
C ARG A 208 14.87 -8.83 -10.04
#